data_b8c5ecd73bf8a0052d0f015b0c1efd33
#
_entry.id   b8c5ecd73bf8a0052d0f015b0c1efd33
#
_cell.length_a   1.000
_cell.length_b   1.000
_cell.length_c   1.000
_cell.angle_alpha   90.00
_cell.angle_beta   90.00
_cell.angle_gamma   90.00
#
_symmetry.space_group_name_H-M   'P 1'
#
loop_
_entity.id
_entity.type
_entity.pdbx_description
1 polymer ?
#
loop_
_entity_poly.entity_id
_entity_poly.type
_entity_poly.pdbx_seq_one_letter_code
_entity_poly.pdbx_strand_id
1 'polypeptide(L)'
;MNIEEKLSRGFELLQEKDIDHSLDIAREVQKEAPDTPEGYYLEALIMQQLNQMDISFSCIEKAIDRSDNNGVYLNLRGHIHMMKEELKKAESDFDAAIKYSNLAAAHRNKVMIMLMTDRGSDAVNYLIERIRAEPRDSENWILMGDMIMKGGQSDKARTYYEQALNIDPENEYAQRQLKEIDG
;
A
#
# COMPACT_ATOMS: atom_id res chain seq x y z
N MET A 1 -0.03 0.06 30.61
CA MET A 1 -0.68 0.24 29.29
C MET A 1 -1.45 -1.04 28.96
N ASN A 2 -2.68 -0.92 28.47
CA ASN A 2 -3.38 -2.07 27.91
C ASN A 2 -2.83 -2.41 26.50
N ILE A 3 -3.28 -3.50 25.89
CA ILE A 3 -2.77 -3.97 24.58
C ILE A 3 -3.01 -2.93 23.47
N GLU A 4 -4.16 -2.30 23.45
CA GLU A 4 -4.52 -1.29 22.45
C GLU A 4 -3.63 -0.04 22.55
N GLU A 5 -3.39 0.47 23.78
CA GLU A 5 -2.47 1.57 24.03
C GLU A 5 -1.02 1.24 23.63
N LYS A 6 -0.57 0.00 23.90
CA LYS A 6 0.75 -0.48 23.46
C LYS A 6 0.87 -0.48 21.93
N LEU A 7 -0.13 -1.02 21.23
CA LEU A 7 -0.16 -1.05 19.77
C LEU A 7 -0.15 0.35 19.18
N SER A 8 -1.01 1.26 19.70
CA SER A 8 -1.00 2.67 19.26
C SER A 8 0.39 3.28 19.39
N ARG A 9 1.02 3.12 20.56
CA ARG A 9 2.38 3.62 20.78
C ARG A 9 3.42 2.95 19.89
N GLY A 10 3.30 1.65 19.64
CA GLY A 10 4.18 0.91 18.74
C GLY A 10 4.13 1.45 17.30
N PHE A 11 2.94 1.71 16.77
CA PHE A 11 2.77 2.31 15.43
C PHE A 11 3.26 3.76 15.38
N GLU A 12 3.05 4.57 16.44
CA GLU A 12 3.61 5.92 16.55
C GLU A 12 5.14 5.91 16.48
N LEU A 13 5.78 5.06 17.28
CA LEU A 13 7.24 4.89 17.28
C LEU A 13 7.77 4.46 15.91
N LEU A 14 7.05 3.61 15.20
CA LEU A 14 7.41 3.22 13.83
C LEU A 14 7.39 4.43 12.88
N GLN A 15 6.40 5.32 13.00
CA GLN A 15 6.32 6.56 12.24
C GLN A 15 7.44 7.55 12.62
N GLU A 16 7.79 7.62 13.90
CA GLU A 16 8.91 8.39 14.44
C GLU A 16 10.29 7.81 14.06
N LYS A 17 10.31 6.63 13.41
CA LYS A 17 11.51 5.84 13.06
C LYS A 17 12.29 5.33 14.28
N ASP A 18 11.66 5.25 15.44
CA ASP A 18 12.20 4.59 16.62
C ASP A 18 11.92 3.08 16.54
N ILE A 19 12.74 2.45 15.72
CA ILE A 19 12.55 1.04 15.31
C ILE A 19 12.71 0.09 16.49
N ASP A 20 13.72 0.33 17.36
CA ASP A 20 14.04 -0.57 18.45
C ASP A 20 12.89 -0.64 19.47
N HIS A 21 12.39 0.52 19.93
CA HIS A 21 11.27 0.55 20.86
C HIS A 21 9.95 0.06 20.25
N SER A 22 9.71 0.35 18.95
CA SER A 22 8.54 -0.17 18.25
C SER A 22 8.57 -1.71 18.20
N LEU A 23 9.74 -2.30 17.93
CA LEU A 23 9.94 -3.74 17.89
C LEU A 23 9.76 -4.40 19.26
N ASP A 24 10.27 -3.76 20.33
CA ASP A 24 10.08 -4.24 21.69
C ASP A 24 8.59 -4.29 22.05
N ILE A 25 7.82 -3.25 21.70
CA ILE A 25 6.36 -3.25 21.89
C ILE A 25 5.67 -4.34 21.10
N ALA A 26 6.02 -4.52 19.82
CA ALA A 26 5.42 -5.58 18.98
C ALA A 26 5.60 -6.96 19.62
N ARG A 27 6.80 -7.27 20.11
CA ARG A 27 7.15 -8.53 20.78
C ARG A 27 6.49 -8.68 22.14
N GLU A 28 6.38 -7.60 22.91
CA GLU A 28 5.64 -7.59 24.17
C GLU A 28 4.17 -7.92 23.96
N VAL A 29 3.52 -7.31 22.95
CA VAL A 29 2.12 -7.61 22.59
C VAL A 29 1.95 -9.06 22.17
N GLN A 30 2.84 -9.59 21.32
CA GLN A 30 2.80 -11.00 20.92
C GLN A 30 2.93 -11.97 22.10
N LYS A 31 3.70 -11.60 23.12
CA LYS A 31 3.87 -12.42 24.33
C LYS A 31 2.66 -12.35 25.26
N GLU A 32 2.09 -11.16 25.46
CA GLU A 32 0.98 -10.95 26.38
C GLU A 32 -0.38 -11.34 25.78
N ALA A 33 -0.55 -11.13 24.48
CA ALA A 33 -1.78 -11.40 23.72
C ALA A 33 -1.46 -12.10 22.38
N PRO A 34 -1.06 -13.38 22.39
CA PRO A 34 -0.58 -14.08 21.21
C PRO A 34 -1.61 -14.25 20.09
N ASP A 35 -2.88 -14.08 20.39
CA ASP A 35 -3.97 -14.15 19.41
C ASP A 35 -4.28 -12.80 18.76
N THR A 36 -3.61 -11.71 19.16
CA THR A 36 -3.77 -10.37 18.60
C THR A 36 -2.94 -10.23 17.32
N PRO A 37 -3.56 -10.14 16.13
CA PRO A 37 -2.85 -10.11 14.86
C PRO A 37 -2.01 -8.86 14.66
N GLU A 38 -2.40 -7.71 15.26
CA GLU A 38 -1.75 -6.41 15.13
C GLU A 38 -0.29 -6.42 15.65
N GLY A 39 0.01 -7.22 16.66
CA GLY A 39 1.38 -7.36 17.18
C GLY A 39 2.31 -7.99 16.14
N TYR A 40 1.84 -8.99 15.41
CA TYR A 40 2.58 -9.62 14.30
C TYR A 40 2.65 -8.71 13.08
N TYR A 41 1.58 -7.99 12.79
CA TYR A 41 1.54 -7.01 11.70
C TYR A 41 2.54 -5.87 11.93
N LEU A 42 2.62 -5.33 13.15
CA LEU A 42 3.59 -4.31 13.51
C LEU A 42 5.03 -4.82 13.31
N GLU A 43 5.37 -6.02 13.80
CA GLU A 43 6.69 -6.60 13.55
C GLU A 43 6.93 -6.83 12.06
N ALA A 44 5.93 -7.26 11.28
CA ALA A 44 6.07 -7.45 9.84
C ALA A 44 6.42 -6.14 9.12
N LEU A 45 5.78 -5.01 9.48
CA LEU A 45 6.10 -3.69 8.93
C LEU A 45 7.53 -3.25 9.30
N ILE A 46 7.94 -3.46 10.54
CA ILE A 46 9.29 -3.15 11.01
C ILE A 46 10.33 -3.97 10.21
N MET A 47 10.12 -5.27 10.07
CA MET A 47 11.02 -6.15 9.33
C MET A 47 11.08 -5.81 7.84
N GLN A 48 9.96 -5.38 7.25
CA GLN A 48 9.94 -4.87 5.88
C GLN A 48 10.81 -3.60 5.75
N GLN A 49 10.68 -2.65 6.68
CA GLN A 49 11.49 -1.42 6.69
C GLN A 49 12.98 -1.71 6.86
N LEU A 50 13.34 -2.75 7.62
CA LEU A 50 14.71 -3.23 7.78
C LEU A 50 15.19 -4.11 6.62
N ASN A 51 14.39 -4.27 5.56
CA ASN A 51 14.65 -5.13 4.41
C ASN A 51 14.84 -6.62 4.77
N GLN A 52 14.26 -7.06 5.89
CA GLN A 52 14.28 -8.45 6.35
C GLN A 52 13.03 -9.19 5.87
N MET A 53 12.92 -9.38 4.55
CA MET A 53 11.69 -9.83 3.88
C MET A 53 11.21 -11.22 4.34
N ASP A 54 12.11 -12.16 4.65
CA ASP A 54 11.71 -13.50 5.10
C ASP A 54 11.10 -13.49 6.50
N ILE A 55 11.62 -12.65 7.40
CA ILE A 55 11.05 -12.47 8.74
C ILE A 55 9.72 -11.72 8.63
N SER A 56 9.67 -10.65 7.84
CA SER A 56 8.43 -9.92 7.57
C SER A 56 7.34 -10.85 7.03
N PHE A 57 7.69 -11.73 6.09
CA PHE A 57 6.77 -12.74 5.55
C PHE A 57 6.24 -13.67 6.64
N SER A 58 7.13 -14.21 7.48
CA SER A 58 6.72 -15.10 8.59
C SER A 58 5.79 -14.40 9.58
N CYS A 59 6.04 -13.11 9.87
CA CYS A 59 5.21 -12.34 10.77
C CYS A 59 3.84 -12.03 10.16
N ILE A 60 3.78 -11.62 8.88
CA ILE A 60 2.50 -11.31 8.25
C ILE A 60 1.61 -12.56 8.07
N GLU A 61 2.18 -13.74 7.80
CA GLU A 61 1.44 -15.00 7.77
C GLU A 61 0.77 -15.26 9.12
N LYS A 62 1.49 -15.04 10.24
CA LYS A 62 0.91 -15.19 11.58
C LYS A 62 -0.23 -14.21 11.86
N ALA A 63 -0.13 -12.97 11.33
CA ALA A 63 -1.21 -11.99 11.44
C ALA A 63 -2.44 -12.42 10.62
N ILE A 64 -2.23 -12.93 9.41
CA ILE A 64 -3.31 -13.42 8.53
C ILE A 64 -4.02 -14.63 9.16
N ASP A 65 -3.28 -15.60 9.70
CA ASP A 65 -3.84 -16.78 10.35
C ASP A 65 -4.73 -16.47 11.57
N ARG A 66 -4.55 -15.27 12.16
CA ARG A 66 -5.31 -14.79 13.34
C ARG A 66 -6.40 -13.79 12.98
N SER A 67 -6.63 -13.55 11.72
CA SER A 67 -7.60 -12.55 11.26
C SER A 67 -8.49 -13.10 10.16
N ASP A 68 -9.74 -12.65 10.14
CA ASP A 68 -10.68 -12.99 9.08
C ASP A 68 -10.55 -11.97 7.92
N ASN A 69 -9.92 -12.38 6.80
CA ASN A 69 -9.95 -11.64 5.53
C ASN A 69 -9.51 -10.16 5.64
N ASN A 70 -8.45 -9.87 6.37
CA ASN A 70 -7.94 -8.51 6.52
C ASN A 70 -7.17 -8.06 5.28
N GLY A 71 -7.74 -7.15 4.49
CA GLY A 71 -7.12 -6.65 3.26
C GLY A 71 -5.80 -5.91 3.48
N VAL A 72 -5.60 -5.29 4.66
CA VAL A 72 -4.34 -4.60 4.99
C VAL A 72 -3.19 -5.61 5.10
N TYR A 73 -3.43 -6.75 5.75
CA TYR A 73 -2.42 -7.80 5.89
C TYR A 73 -2.12 -8.48 4.56
N LEU A 74 -3.17 -8.75 3.77
CA LEU A 74 -3.00 -9.29 2.42
C LEU A 74 -2.23 -8.34 1.51
N ASN A 75 -2.49 -7.04 1.59
CA ASN A 75 -1.74 -6.04 0.83
C ASN A 75 -0.25 -6.03 1.22
N LEU A 76 0.07 -6.14 2.51
CA LEU A 76 1.47 -6.23 2.95
C LEU A 76 2.13 -7.52 2.44
N ARG A 77 1.45 -8.68 2.52
CA ARG A 77 1.98 -9.93 1.99
C ARG A 77 2.20 -9.87 0.48
N GLY A 78 1.24 -9.29 -0.25
CA GLY A 78 1.38 -9.04 -1.68
C GLY A 78 2.59 -8.16 -2.02
N HIS A 79 2.84 -7.13 -1.22
CA HIS A 79 4.03 -6.29 -1.39
C HIS A 79 5.33 -7.09 -1.14
N ILE A 80 5.37 -7.94 -0.12
CA ILE A 80 6.52 -8.82 0.14
C ILE A 80 6.73 -9.80 -1.04
N HIS A 81 5.66 -10.42 -1.56
CA HIS A 81 5.73 -11.26 -2.75
C HIS A 81 6.25 -10.48 -3.97
N MET A 82 5.81 -9.24 -4.16
CA MET A 82 6.31 -8.38 -5.25
C MET A 82 7.82 -8.11 -5.11
N MET A 83 8.30 -7.81 -3.91
CA MET A 83 9.73 -7.60 -3.64
C MET A 83 10.56 -8.88 -3.85
N LYS A 84 9.95 -10.06 -3.70
CA LYS A 84 10.56 -11.36 -4.00
C LYS A 84 10.38 -11.79 -5.45
N GLU A 85 9.87 -10.92 -6.33
CA GLU A 85 9.57 -11.17 -7.75
C GLU A 85 8.53 -12.30 -7.98
N GLU A 86 7.77 -12.66 -6.96
CA GLU A 86 6.69 -13.66 -7.02
C GLU A 86 5.38 -12.99 -7.50
N LEU A 87 5.42 -12.37 -8.68
CA LEU A 87 4.40 -11.42 -9.17
C LEU A 87 2.98 -12.00 -9.23
N LYS A 88 2.82 -13.29 -9.54
CA LYS A 88 1.50 -13.95 -9.56
C LYS A 88 0.87 -14.05 -8.16
N LYS A 89 1.69 -14.34 -7.15
CA LYS A 89 1.22 -14.40 -5.75
C LYS A 89 0.88 -12.99 -5.26
N ALA A 90 1.73 -12.01 -5.59
CA ALA A 90 1.48 -10.61 -5.29
C ALA A 90 0.16 -10.13 -5.86
N GLU A 91 -0.12 -10.39 -7.14
CA GLU A 91 -1.38 -10.02 -7.80
C GLU A 91 -2.59 -10.66 -7.12
N SER A 92 -2.50 -11.94 -6.77
CA SER A 92 -3.57 -12.65 -6.03
C SER A 92 -3.87 -12.01 -4.68
N ASP A 93 -2.82 -11.63 -3.94
CA ASP A 93 -2.98 -10.97 -2.65
C ASP A 93 -3.56 -9.55 -2.77
N PHE A 94 -3.15 -8.79 -3.79
CA PHE A 94 -3.75 -7.47 -4.05
C PHE A 94 -5.21 -7.58 -4.47
N ASP A 95 -5.58 -8.58 -5.29
CA ASP A 95 -6.97 -8.84 -5.64
C ASP A 95 -7.82 -9.19 -4.41
N ALA A 96 -7.28 -10.00 -3.50
CA ALA A 96 -7.94 -10.32 -2.25
C ALA A 96 -8.04 -9.09 -1.32
N ALA A 97 -6.99 -8.27 -1.23
CA ALA A 97 -6.99 -7.03 -0.45
C ALA A 97 -8.05 -6.04 -0.95
N ILE A 98 -8.18 -5.89 -2.28
CA ILE A 98 -9.23 -5.07 -2.90
C ILE A 98 -10.61 -5.62 -2.57
N LYS A 99 -10.81 -6.93 -2.71
CA LYS A 99 -12.09 -7.57 -2.45
C LYS A 99 -12.56 -7.38 -1.01
N TYR A 100 -11.65 -7.47 -0.03
CA TYR A 100 -12.04 -7.43 1.38
C TYR A 100 -12.03 -6.03 2.00
N SER A 101 -11.19 -5.13 1.53
CA SER A 101 -10.99 -3.81 2.15
C SER A 101 -10.95 -2.63 1.18
N ASN A 102 -11.08 -2.86 -0.14
CA ASN A 102 -11.04 -1.83 -1.19
C ASN A 102 -9.93 -0.77 -0.96
N LEU A 103 -8.71 -1.23 -0.62
CA LEU A 103 -7.61 -0.35 -0.26
C LEU A 103 -7.03 0.36 -1.49
N ALA A 104 -6.88 1.68 -1.44
CA ALA A 104 -6.21 2.46 -2.48
C ALA A 104 -4.79 1.95 -2.76
N ALA A 105 -4.04 1.59 -1.71
CA ALA A 105 -2.71 1.00 -1.84
C ALA A 105 -2.70 -0.32 -2.63
N ALA A 106 -3.72 -1.18 -2.46
CA ALA A 106 -3.83 -2.44 -3.19
C ALA A 106 -4.15 -2.20 -4.68
N HIS A 107 -4.99 -1.21 -5.00
CA HIS A 107 -5.24 -0.80 -6.38
C HIS A 107 -3.97 -0.29 -7.06
N ARG A 108 -3.20 0.57 -6.38
CA ARG A 108 -1.90 1.07 -6.86
C ARG A 108 -0.92 -0.08 -7.11
N ASN A 109 -0.79 -0.99 -6.16
CA ASN A 109 0.10 -2.14 -6.28
C ASN A 109 -0.31 -3.07 -7.43
N LYS A 110 -1.61 -3.27 -7.64
CA LYS A 110 -2.13 -4.04 -8.79
C LYS A 110 -1.76 -3.39 -10.12
N VAL A 111 -1.91 -2.07 -10.26
CA VAL A 111 -1.46 -1.33 -11.44
C VAL A 111 0.05 -1.50 -11.63
N MET A 112 0.84 -1.44 -10.56
CA MET A 112 2.28 -1.65 -10.62
C MET A 112 2.62 -3.06 -11.15
N ILE A 113 1.96 -4.11 -10.69
CA ILE A 113 2.12 -5.48 -11.20
C ILE A 113 1.80 -5.56 -12.69
N MET A 114 0.71 -4.93 -13.14
CA MET A 114 0.36 -4.90 -14.57
C MET A 114 1.48 -4.25 -15.39
N LEU A 115 2.07 -3.17 -14.92
CA LEU A 115 3.18 -2.50 -15.58
C LEU A 115 4.47 -3.36 -15.58
N MET A 116 4.77 -4.03 -14.47
CA MET A 116 5.93 -4.93 -14.35
C MET A 116 5.82 -6.17 -15.23
N THR A 117 4.60 -6.55 -15.61
CA THR A 117 4.30 -7.71 -16.46
C THR A 117 3.93 -7.34 -17.91
N ASP A 118 4.29 -6.12 -18.33
CA ASP A 118 4.06 -5.58 -19.68
C ASP A 118 2.57 -5.54 -20.10
N ARG A 119 1.67 -5.43 -19.13
CA ARG A 119 0.21 -5.31 -19.30
C ARG A 119 -0.27 -3.85 -19.19
N GLY A 120 0.45 -2.92 -19.83
CA GLY A 120 0.13 -1.49 -19.76
C GLY A 120 -1.29 -1.15 -20.22
N SER A 121 -1.79 -1.83 -21.27
CA SER A 121 -3.16 -1.64 -21.74
C SER A 121 -4.21 -2.09 -20.70
N ASP A 122 -3.95 -3.16 -19.97
CA ASP A 122 -4.83 -3.64 -18.91
C ASP A 122 -4.85 -2.64 -17.75
N ALA A 123 -3.71 -2.06 -17.41
CA ALA A 123 -3.60 -1.03 -16.38
C ALA A 123 -4.42 0.22 -16.74
N VAL A 124 -4.37 0.67 -18.02
CA VAL A 124 -5.21 1.79 -18.51
C VAL A 124 -6.69 1.46 -18.36
N ASN A 125 -7.12 0.31 -18.87
CA ASN A 125 -8.52 -0.11 -18.83
C ASN A 125 -9.00 -0.22 -17.36
N TYR A 126 -8.19 -0.81 -16.51
CA TYR A 126 -8.47 -0.93 -15.08
C TYR A 126 -8.69 0.45 -14.43
N LEU A 127 -7.81 1.41 -14.66
CA LEU A 127 -7.94 2.76 -14.11
C LEU A 127 -9.14 3.52 -14.69
N ILE A 128 -9.47 3.33 -15.97
CA ILE A 128 -10.69 3.90 -16.56
C ILE A 128 -11.95 3.38 -15.84
N GLU A 129 -12.02 2.09 -15.59
CA GLU A 129 -13.15 1.50 -14.85
C GLU A 129 -13.19 1.99 -13.39
N ARG A 130 -12.04 2.14 -12.74
CA ARG A 130 -11.96 2.73 -11.39
C ARG A 130 -12.45 4.18 -11.37
N ILE A 131 -12.02 5.02 -12.28
CA ILE A 131 -12.45 6.42 -12.40
C ILE A 131 -13.96 6.51 -12.67
N ARG A 132 -14.51 5.60 -13.48
CA ARG A 132 -15.97 5.54 -13.72
C ARG A 132 -16.76 5.15 -12.48
N ALA A 133 -16.26 4.17 -11.72
CA ALA A 133 -16.91 3.68 -10.51
C ALA A 133 -16.82 4.69 -9.36
N GLU A 134 -15.67 5.32 -9.20
CA GLU A 134 -15.35 6.23 -8.09
C GLU A 134 -14.71 7.54 -8.62
N PRO A 135 -15.50 8.39 -9.31
CA PRO A 135 -14.96 9.59 -9.98
C PRO A 135 -14.44 10.67 -9.03
N ARG A 136 -14.78 10.57 -7.73
CA ARG A 136 -14.30 11.47 -6.66
C ARG A 136 -13.13 10.91 -5.86
N ASP A 137 -12.59 9.77 -6.25
CA ASP A 137 -11.35 9.26 -5.67
C ASP A 137 -10.16 9.87 -6.42
N SER A 138 -9.50 10.85 -5.81
CA SER A 138 -8.35 11.57 -6.39
C SER A 138 -7.18 10.64 -6.72
N GLU A 139 -7.01 9.55 -5.97
CA GLU A 139 -5.94 8.57 -6.18
C GLU A 139 -6.02 7.89 -7.55
N ASN A 140 -7.23 7.57 -8.04
CA ASN A 140 -7.40 6.99 -9.37
C ASN A 140 -6.93 7.92 -10.49
N TRP A 141 -7.14 9.23 -10.32
CA TRP A 141 -6.67 10.24 -11.26
C TRP A 141 -5.15 10.41 -11.19
N ILE A 142 -4.58 10.39 -10.00
CA ILE A 142 -3.12 10.42 -9.78
C ILE A 142 -2.46 9.23 -10.47
N LEU A 143 -2.95 8.01 -10.23
CA LEU A 143 -2.41 6.80 -10.83
C LEU A 143 -2.46 6.82 -12.37
N MET A 144 -3.53 7.37 -12.93
CA MET A 144 -3.62 7.56 -14.38
C MET A 144 -2.59 8.59 -14.86
N GLY A 145 -2.43 9.71 -14.15
CA GLY A 145 -1.40 10.72 -14.43
C GLY A 145 0.00 10.11 -14.43
N ASP A 146 0.34 9.36 -13.38
CA ASP A 146 1.65 8.69 -13.23
C ASP A 146 1.94 7.73 -14.39
N MET A 147 0.93 6.99 -14.81
CA MET A 147 1.07 6.04 -15.91
C MET A 147 1.29 6.76 -17.25
N ILE A 148 0.57 7.86 -17.50
CA ILE A 148 0.72 8.69 -18.69
C ILE A 148 2.09 9.40 -18.69
N MET A 149 2.56 9.86 -17.51
CA MET A 149 3.92 10.40 -17.34
C MET A 149 5.00 9.40 -17.70
N LYS A 150 4.90 8.16 -17.23
CA LYS A 150 5.84 7.08 -17.60
C LYS A 150 5.86 6.80 -19.10
N GLY A 151 4.75 7.03 -19.79
CA GLY A 151 4.63 6.98 -21.24
C GLY A 151 5.21 8.20 -21.97
N GLY A 152 5.82 9.17 -21.27
CA GLY A 152 6.44 10.36 -21.85
C GLY A 152 5.41 11.40 -22.35
N GLN A 153 4.16 11.36 -21.89
CA GLN A 153 3.08 12.23 -22.35
C GLN A 153 2.70 13.28 -21.27
N SER A 154 3.67 14.12 -20.88
CA SER A 154 3.55 15.10 -19.80
C SER A 154 2.34 16.00 -19.91
N ASP A 155 2.06 16.53 -21.13
CA ASP A 155 0.90 17.41 -21.35
C ASP A 155 -0.44 16.74 -21.06
N LYS A 156 -0.53 15.42 -21.35
CA LYS A 156 -1.74 14.67 -21.04
C LYS A 156 -1.82 14.32 -19.55
N ALA A 157 -0.68 13.96 -18.94
CA ALA A 157 -0.62 13.67 -17.51
C ALA A 157 -1.07 14.86 -16.66
N ARG A 158 -0.73 16.08 -17.08
CA ARG A 158 -1.20 17.33 -16.47
C ARG A 158 -2.70 17.30 -16.18
N THR A 159 -3.50 17.00 -17.19
CA THR A 159 -4.97 17.00 -17.08
C THR A 159 -5.45 16.06 -15.94
N TYR A 160 -4.79 14.93 -15.77
CA TYR A 160 -5.15 13.97 -14.73
C TYR A 160 -4.77 14.47 -13.32
N TYR A 161 -3.60 15.08 -13.16
CA TYR A 161 -3.21 15.68 -11.88
C TYR A 161 -4.09 16.91 -11.53
N GLU A 162 -4.48 17.72 -12.50
CA GLU A 162 -5.43 18.81 -12.31
C GLU A 162 -6.80 18.28 -11.84
N GLN A 163 -7.29 17.17 -12.41
CA GLN A 163 -8.52 16.55 -11.95
C GLN A 163 -8.39 16.00 -10.52
N ALA A 164 -7.25 15.42 -10.16
CA ALA A 164 -6.98 15.00 -8.80
C ALA A 164 -7.04 16.19 -7.83
N LEU A 165 -6.44 17.32 -8.17
CA LEU A 165 -6.47 18.55 -7.36
C LEU A 165 -7.84 19.25 -7.32
N ASN A 166 -8.69 19.07 -8.32
CA ASN A 166 -10.09 19.53 -8.25
C ASN A 166 -10.89 18.76 -7.18
N ILE A 167 -10.48 17.52 -6.87
CA ILE A 167 -11.11 16.66 -5.86
C ILE A 167 -10.46 16.86 -4.49
N ASP A 168 -9.13 16.88 -4.45
CA ASP A 168 -8.30 17.05 -3.26
C ASP A 168 -7.24 18.13 -3.51
N PRO A 169 -7.59 19.42 -3.26
CA PRO A 169 -6.69 20.56 -3.52
C PRO A 169 -5.40 20.56 -2.71
N GLU A 170 -5.41 19.88 -1.54
CA GLU A 170 -4.26 19.80 -0.63
C GLU A 170 -3.31 18.63 -0.95
N ASN A 171 -3.55 17.88 -2.02
CA ASN A 171 -2.72 16.77 -2.41
C ASN A 171 -1.32 17.19 -2.84
N GLU A 172 -0.37 17.12 -1.93
CA GLU A 172 1.01 17.56 -2.15
C GLU A 172 1.72 16.82 -3.30
N TYR A 173 1.36 15.54 -3.51
CA TYR A 173 1.96 14.75 -4.57
C TYR A 173 1.54 15.30 -5.95
N ALA A 174 0.23 15.47 -6.17
CA ALA A 174 -0.29 16.00 -7.42
C ALA A 174 0.21 17.43 -7.70
N GLN A 175 0.28 18.29 -6.66
CA GLN A 175 0.87 19.63 -6.76
C GLN A 175 2.34 19.60 -7.20
N ARG A 176 3.13 18.68 -6.64
CA ARG A 176 4.54 18.51 -7.00
C ARG A 176 4.70 18.03 -8.43
N GLN A 177 3.87 17.04 -8.86
CA GLN A 177 3.92 16.54 -10.23
C GLN A 177 3.59 17.63 -11.27
N LEU A 178 2.63 18.50 -11.00
CA LEU A 178 2.34 19.64 -11.87
C LEU A 178 3.51 20.63 -11.94
N LYS A 179 4.15 20.94 -10.82
CA LYS A 179 5.35 21.80 -10.81
C LYS A 179 6.50 21.21 -11.64
N GLU A 180 6.69 19.89 -11.58
CA GLU A 180 7.71 19.18 -12.37
C GLU A 180 7.41 19.22 -13.88
N ILE A 181 6.13 19.24 -14.26
CA ILE A 181 5.71 19.38 -15.67
C ILE A 181 5.90 20.82 -16.17
N ASP A 182 5.75 21.83 -15.28
CA ASP A 182 5.84 23.25 -15.63
C ASP A 182 7.28 23.78 -15.70
N GLY A 183 8.23 23.11 -15.07
CA GLY A 183 9.60 23.61 -14.86
C GLY A 183 10.64 23.09 -15.67
#